data_59a552abd9cb39f64e786af56c9a4a45
#
_entry.id   59a552abd9cb39f64e786af56c9a4a45
#
_cell.length_a   1.000
_cell.length_b   1.000
_cell.length_c   1.000
_cell.angle_alpha   90.00
_cell.angle_beta   90.00
_cell.angle_gamma   90.00
#
_symmetry.space_group_name_H-M   'P 1'
#
loop_
_entity.id
_entity.type
_entity.pdbx_description
1 polymer ?
#
loop_
_entity_poly.entity_id
_entity_poly.type
_entity_poly.pdbx_seq_one_letter_code
_entity_poly.pdbx_strand_id
1 'polypeptide(L)'
;MARSITHFLPLILFAILAVIAAIALVMTLSGERKISELPSALIGKPVPVTELPSLTDAQAFVKIDGTGNAPYMVNFFASWCAPCRAEAPALAILAKEIDIIGIAYKDKPEDSRKFLADFGNPYARIGIDNAGNAGLDWGVYGVPETYIISADGIVLKRHAGPIDGDNLRKIFLPFIASLKAQ
;
A
#
# COMPACT_ATOMS: atom_id res chain seq x y z
N MET A 1 32.82 5.47 -54.13
CA MET A 1 32.22 6.38 -53.08
C MET A 1 31.52 5.64 -51.95
N ALA A 2 31.82 4.36 -51.65
CA ALA A 2 31.12 3.61 -50.61
C ALA A 2 31.89 3.50 -49.26
N ARG A 3 33.04 4.15 -49.11
CA ARG A 3 33.96 4.00 -47.97
C ARG A 3 33.69 4.90 -46.76
N SER A 4 32.82 5.91 -46.91
CA SER A 4 32.59 6.93 -45.87
C SER A 4 31.51 6.55 -44.82
N ILE A 5 30.53 5.72 -45.19
CA ILE A 5 29.40 5.40 -44.28
C ILE A 5 29.78 4.41 -43.17
N THR A 6 30.71 3.50 -43.45
CA THR A 6 31.13 2.49 -42.47
C THR A 6 31.84 3.07 -41.25
N HIS A 7 32.52 4.23 -41.37
CA HIS A 7 33.19 4.89 -40.24
C HIS A 7 32.22 5.61 -39.32
N PHE A 8 31.03 6.00 -39.81
CA PHE A 8 30.00 6.66 -39.00
C PHE A 8 29.02 5.66 -38.35
N LEU A 9 29.06 4.38 -38.74
CA LEU A 9 28.15 3.38 -38.19
C LEU A 9 28.23 3.25 -36.67
N PRO A 10 29.41 3.20 -36.02
CA PRO A 10 29.47 3.15 -34.54
C PRO A 10 28.96 4.41 -33.87
N LEU A 11 29.16 5.57 -34.50
CA LEU A 11 28.63 6.85 -34.00
C LEU A 11 27.10 6.90 -34.09
N ILE A 12 26.53 6.42 -35.17
CA ILE A 12 25.07 6.32 -35.37
C ILE A 12 24.47 5.35 -34.34
N LEU A 13 25.09 4.19 -34.14
CA LEU A 13 24.64 3.20 -33.15
C LEU A 13 24.69 3.77 -31.74
N PHE A 14 25.76 4.48 -31.38
CA PHE A 14 25.88 5.13 -30.09
C PHE A 14 24.83 6.22 -29.89
N ALA A 15 24.55 7.04 -30.90
CA ALA A 15 23.51 8.05 -30.85
C ALA A 15 22.11 7.44 -30.64
N ILE A 16 21.80 6.34 -31.32
CA ILE A 16 20.53 5.61 -31.15
C ILE A 16 20.42 5.06 -29.73
N LEU A 17 21.46 4.43 -29.21
CA LEU A 17 21.47 3.92 -27.84
C LEU A 17 21.33 5.04 -26.80
N ALA A 18 21.98 6.18 -27.02
CA ALA A 18 21.86 7.32 -26.12
C ALA A 18 20.44 7.91 -26.12
N VAL A 19 19.76 7.97 -27.27
CA VAL A 19 18.38 8.39 -27.38
C VAL A 19 17.44 7.42 -26.66
N ILE A 20 17.63 6.11 -26.85
CA ILE A 20 16.83 5.08 -26.18
C ILE A 20 17.02 5.19 -24.65
N ALA A 21 18.26 5.34 -24.18
CA ALA A 21 18.57 5.51 -22.77
C ALA A 21 17.94 6.79 -22.20
N ALA A 22 17.99 7.91 -22.93
CA ALA A 22 17.36 9.15 -22.51
C ALA A 22 15.83 9.02 -22.42
N ILE A 23 15.18 8.37 -23.39
CA ILE A 23 13.74 8.11 -23.38
C ILE A 23 13.40 7.21 -22.17
N ALA A 24 14.14 6.12 -21.96
CA ALA A 24 13.94 5.23 -20.82
C ALA A 24 14.11 5.94 -19.48
N LEU A 25 15.09 6.84 -19.37
CA LEU A 25 15.33 7.66 -18.19
C LEU A 25 14.16 8.61 -17.94
N VAL A 26 13.72 9.34 -18.96
CA VAL A 26 12.57 10.25 -18.86
C VAL A 26 11.31 9.48 -18.46
N MET A 27 11.01 8.33 -19.06
CA MET A 27 9.87 7.49 -18.70
C MET A 27 9.96 6.94 -17.27
N THR A 28 11.17 6.72 -16.76
CA THR A 28 11.38 6.28 -15.37
C THR A 28 11.21 7.43 -14.38
N LEU A 29 11.69 8.62 -14.73
CA LEU A 29 11.59 9.82 -13.90
C LEU A 29 10.19 10.46 -13.92
N SER A 30 9.45 10.31 -15.01
CA SER A 30 8.06 10.82 -15.13
C SER A 30 7.04 10.05 -14.28
N GLY A 31 7.45 8.98 -13.60
CA GLY A 31 6.59 8.27 -12.65
C GLY A 31 5.39 7.54 -13.26
N GLU A 32 5.33 7.38 -14.57
CA GLU A 32 4.21 6.71 -15.26
C GLU A 32 4.12 5.20 -15.03
N ARG A 33 5.10 4.60 -14.36
CA ARG A 33 4.96 3.23 -13.88
C ARG A 33 4.18 3.24 -12.56
N LYS A 34 2.87 3.27 -12.64
CA LYS A 34 1.98 3.08 -11.50
C LYS A 34 2.08 1.64 -11.00
N ILE A 35 3.05 1.39 -10.14
CA ILE A 35 3.21 0.09 -9.42
C ILE A 35 1.94 -0.23 -8.61
N SER A 36 1.14 0.81 -8.28
CA SER A 36 -0.14 0.69 -7.58
C SER A 36 -1.24 -0.06 -8.35
N GLU A 37 -1.05 -0.32 -9.64
CA GLU A 37 -2.07 -0.95 -10.51
C GLU A 37 -1.85 -2.45 -10.76
N LEU A 38 -0.87 -3.09 -10.12
CA LEU A 38 -0.76 -4.56 -10.21
C LEU A 38 -1.98 -5.19 -9.52
N PRO A 39 -2.81 -5.96 -10.26
CA PRO A 39 -3.98 -6.58 -9.67
C PRO A 39 -3.56 -7.49 -8.51
N SER A 40 -4.15 -7.30 -7.34
CA SER A 40 -3.96 -8.25 -6.24
C SER A 40 -4.69 -9.56 -6.57
N ALA A 41 -4.03 -10.67 -6.35
CA ALA A 41 -4.64 -11.98 -6.46
C ALA A 41 -5.79 -12.21 -5.44
N LEU A 42 -5.91 -11.33 -4.45
CA LEU A 42 -6.93 -11.39 -3.39
C LEU A 42 -8.23 -10.68 -3.75
N ILE A 43 -8.24 -9.78 -4.75
CA ILE A 43 -9.48 -9.07 -5.12
C ILE A 43 -10.58 -10.08 -5.50
N GLY A 44 -11.75 -9.91 -4.88
CA GLY A 44 -12.89 -10.81 -5.03
C GLY A 44 -12.77 -12.12 -4.25
N LYS A 45 -11.75 -12.29 -3.42
CA LYS A 45 -11.56 -13.48 -2.57
C LYS A 45 -11.72 -13.15 -1.09
N PRO A 46 -12.00 -14.15 -0.25
CA PRO A 46 -11.96 -14.00 1.20
C PRO A 46 -10.58 -13.52 1.67
N VAL A 47 -10.58 -12.71 2.72
CA VAL A 47 -9.35 -12.28 3.38
C VAL A 47 -8.56 -13.48 3.89
N PRO A 48 -7.22 -13.44 3.85
CA PRO A 48 -6.39 -14.42 4.56
C PRO A 48 -6.69 -14.38 6.05
N VAL A 49 -6.98 -15.54 6.65
CA VAL A 49 -7.16 -15.62 8.11
C VAL A 49 -5.86 -15.21 8.78
N THR A 50 -5.90 -14.14 9.54
CA THR A 50 -4.72 -13.52 10.14
C THR A 50 -4.97 -13.33 11.63
N GLU A 51 -4.05 -13.80 12.47
CA GLU A 51 -4.07 -13.60 13.92
C GLU A 51 -2.71 -13.12 14.36
N LEU A 52 -2.66 -11.91 14.93
CA LEU A 52 -1.42 -11.23 15.28
C LEU A 52 -1.47 -10.73 16.74
N PRO A 53 -0.35 -10.74 17.46
CA PRO A 53 -0.27 -10.08 18.76
C PRO A 53 -0.69 -8.61 18.64
N SER A 54 -1.44 -8.11 19.61
CA SER A 54 -1.87 -6.72 19.63
C SER A 54 -0.73 -5.79 20.04
N LEU A 55 -0.62 -4.63 19.36
CA LEU A 55 0.34 -3.58 19.73
C LEU A 55 -0.08 -2.85 21.02
N THR A 56 -1.38 -2.78 21.31
CA THR A 56 -1.96 -2.00 22.41
C THR A 56 -2.20 -2.81 23.67
N ASP A 57 -2.38 -4.12 23.54
CA ASP A 57 -2.61 -5.03 24.66
C ASP A 57 -1.76 -6.30 24.48
N ALA A 58 -0.75 -6.47 25.33
CA ALA A 58 0.20 -7.58 25.24
C ALA A 58 -0.43 -8.99 25.46
N GLN A 59 -1.66 -9.05 25.98
CA GLN A 59 -2.38 -10.30 26.23
C GLN A 59 -3.47 -10.57 25.17
N ALA A 60 -3.70 -9.65 24.26
CA ALA A 60 -4.72 -9.74 23.23
C ALA A 60 -4.13 -10.05 21.85
N PHE A 61 -5.00 -10.59 20.99
CA PHE A 61 -4.71 -10.79 19.57
C PHE A 61 -5.66 -10.00 18.69
N VAL A 62 -5.15 -9.52 17.58
CA VAL A 62 -5.94 -8.93 16.50
C VAL A 62 -6.23 -10.02 15.48
N LYS A 63 -7.49 -10.37 15.35
CA LYS A 63 -7.96 -11.38 14.40
C LYS A 63 -8.64 -10.72 13.21
N ILE A 64 -8.27 -11.14 12.01
CA ILE A 64 -8.89 -10.77 10.73
C ILE A 64 -9.24 -12.09 10.04
N ASP A 65 -10.53 -12.43 10.02
CA ASP A 65 -11.01 -13.72 9.53
C ASP A 65 -12.23 -13.56 8.61
N GLY A 66 -12.53 -12.33 8.22
CA GLY A 66 -13.68 -12.02 7.39
C GLY A 66 -15.03 -12.02 8.13
N THR A 67 -15.01 -12.25 9.43
CA THR A 67 -16.23 -12.15 10.25
C THR A 67 -16.41 -10.71 10.71
N GLY A 68 -17.31 -9.97 10.10
CA GLY A 68 -17.60 -8.59 10.45
C GLY A 68 -19.05 -8.24 10.14
N ASN A 69 -19.58 -7.22 10.82
CA ASN A 69 -20.95 -6.73 10.57
C ASN A 69 -20.96 -5.48 9.67
N ALA A 70 -19.78 -4.99 9.30
CA ALA A 70 -19.60 -3.79 8.49
C ALA A 70 -18.30 -3.89 7.67
N PRO A 71 -18.20 -3.18 6.54
CA PRO A 71 -16.95 -3.05 5.80
C PRO A 71 -15.85 -2.40 6.67
N TYR A 72 -14.60 -2.77 6.42
CA TYR A 72 -13.43 -2.24 7.13
C TYR A 72 -12.22 -2.13 6.21
N MET A 73 -11.18 -1.44 6.67
CA MET A 73 -9.91 -1.34 5.98
C MET A 73 -8.82 -2.08 6.75
N VAL A 74 -7.85 -2.62 6.01
CA VAL A 74 -6.59 -3.14 6.55
C VAL A 74 -5.45 -2.34 5.92
N ASN A 75 -4.62 -1.72 6.74
CA ASN A 75 -3.47 -0.93 6.29
C ASN A 75 -2.19 -1.52 6.87
N PHE A 76 -1.25 -1.86 5.99
CA PHE A 76 0.09 -2.28 6.35
C PHE A 76 0.99 -1.06 6.42
N PHE A 77 1.62 -0.85 7.57
CA PHE A 77 2.51 0.30 7.81
C PHE A 77 3.77 -0.11 8.56
N ALA A 78 4.75 0.78 8.64
CA ALA A 78 5.93 0.61 9.49
C ALA A 78 6.49 1.97 9.94
N SER A 79 7.19 2.01 11.07
CA SER A 79 7.80 3.22 11.61
C SER A 79 8.92 3.78 10.71
N TRP A 80 9.65 2.89 10.06
CA TRP A 80 10.74 3.23 9.12
C TRP A 80 10.25 3.70 7.74
N CYS A 81 8.94 3.64 7.48
CA CYS A 81 8.34 3.93 6.19
C CYS A 81 8.02 5.44 6.05
N ALA A 82 8.80 6.18 5.29
CA ALA A 82 8.56 7.60 5.06
C ALA A 82 7.22 7.90 4.33
N PRO A 83 6.79 7.12 3.31
CA PRO A 83 5.47 7.29 2.70
C PRO A 83 4.30 7.04 3.67
N CYS A 84 4.47 6.15 4.68
CA CYS A 84 3.44 5.89 5.70
C CYS A 84 3.20 7.13 6.59
N ARG A 85 4.26 7.92 6.85
CA ARG A 85 4.10 9.22 7.54
C ARG A 85 3.31 10.21 6.70
N ALA A 86 3.52 10.21 5.39
CA ALA A 86 2.83 11.13 4.49
C ALA A 86 1.34 10.84 4.37
N GLU A 87 0.90 9.56 4.51
CA GLU A 87 -0.52 9.19 4.45
C GLU A 87 -1.27 9.33 5.78
N ALA A 88 -0.58 9.51 6.92
CA ALA A 88 -1.22 9.56 8.24
C ALA A 88 -2.39 10.57 8.34
N PRO A 89 -2.32 11.80 7.77
CA PRO A 89 -3.45 12.71 7.76
C PRO A 89 -4.66 12.19 6.98
N ALA A 90 -4.45 11.47 5.88
CA ALA A 90 -5.52 10.89 5.08
C ALA A 90 -6.19 9.73 5.82
N LEU A 91 -5.41 8.86 6.46
CA LEU A 91 -5.94 7.80 7.32
C LEU A 91 -6.76 8.34 8.49
N ALA A 92 -6.34 9.46 9.11
CA ALA A 92 -7.10 10.11 10.18
C ALA A 92 -8.47 10.65 9.71
N ILE A 93 -8.60 11.02 8.44
CA ILE A 93 -9.90 11.37 7.84
C ILE A 93 -10.74 10.12 7.60
N LEU A 94 -10.13 9.08 7.01
CA LEU A 94 -10.82 7.82 6.69
C LEU A 94 -11.30 7.08 7.95
N ALA A 95 -10.55 7.15 9.04
CA ALA A 95 -10.92 6.55 10.33
C ALA A 95 -12.22 7.09 10.93
N LYS A 96 -12.72 8.25 10.47
CA LYS A 96 -14.03 8.79 10.85
C LYS A 96 -15.18 8.16 10.05
N GLU A 97 -14.85 7.52 8.94
CA GLU A 97 -15.82 6.96 8.00
C GLU A 97 -15.87 5.43 8.03
N ILE A 98 -14.78 4.78 8.38
CA ILE A 98 -14.64 3.33 8.34
C ILE A 98 -13.59 2.86 9.34
N ASP A 99 -13.80 1.72 9.98
CA ASP A 99 -12.80 1.12 10.85
C ASP A 99 -11.56 0.72 10.07
N ILE A 100 -10.39 1.05 10.61
CA ILE A 100 -9.10 0.70 10.02
C ILE A 100 -8.34 -0.20 10.99
N ILE A 101 -7.93 -1.38 10.51
CA ILE A 101 -7.04 -2.29 11.23
C ILE A 101 -5.63 -2.01 10.71
N GLY A 102 -4.71 -1.62 11.60
CA GLY A 102 -3.30 -1.46 11.28
C GLY A 102 -2.54 -2.77 11.43
N ILE A 103 -1.61 -3.06 10.52
CA ILE A 103 -0.64 -4.14 10.66
C ILE A 103 0.75 -3.51 10.61
N ALA A 104 1.46 -3.55 11.76
CA ALA A 104 2.84 -3.11 11.89
C ALA A 104 3.76 -4.15 11.25
N TYR A 105 4.18 -3.89 10.00
CA TYR A 105 4.89 -4.83 9.15
C TYR A 105 6.39 -4.74 9.32
N LYS A 106 7.02 -5.86 9.71
CA LYS A 106 8.49 -5.97 9.92
C LYS A 106 9.04 -4.82 10.76
N ASP A 107 8.35 -4.52 11.84
CA ASP A 107 8.65 -3.38 12.69
C ASP A 107 8.72 -3.78 14.16
N LYS A 108 9.46 -3.03 14.96
CA LYS A 108 9.52 -3.26 16.41
C LYS A 108 8.31 -2.61 17.08
N PRO A 109 7.70 -3.27 18.08
CA PRO A 109 6.54 -2.72 18.78
C PRO A 109 6.77 -1.33 19.38
N GLU A 110 7.95 -1.08 19.94
CA GLU A 110 8.33 0.21 20.51
C GLU A 110 8.42 1.31 19.46
N ASP A 111 8.99 1.01 18.28
CA ASP A 111 9.13 1.96 17.17
C ASP A 111 7.76 2.27 16.56
N SER A 112 6.90 1.25 16.38
CA SER A 112 5.51 1.44 15.94
C SER A 112 4.71 2.30 16.92
N ARG A 113 4.84 2.09 18.25
CA ARG A 113 4.16 2.94 19.25
C ARG A 113 4.63 4.39 19.16
N LYS A 114 5.95 4.59 19.02
CA LYS A 114 6.51 5.93 18.85
C LYS A 114 5.98 6.60 17.58
N PHE A 115 5.96 5.87 16.45
CA PHE A 115 5.40 6.36 15.19
C PHE A 115 3.97 6.86 15.36
N LEU A 116 3.11 6.07 16.02
CA LEU A 116 1.71 6.43 16.25
C LEU A 116 1.55 7.61 17.21
N ALA A 117 2.44 7.75 18.18
CA ALA A 117 2.45 8.90 19.08
C ALA A 117 2.85 10.19 18.35
N ASP A 118 3.82 10.10 17.41
CA ASP A 118 4.34 11.25 16.67
C ASP A 118 3.40 11.71 15.54
N PHE A 119 2.71 10.78 14.85
CA PHE A 119 1.93 11.07 13.64
C PHE A 119 0.41 10.84 13.78
N GLY A 120 -0.04 10.38 14.95
CA GLY A 120 -1.44 10.05 15.24
C GLY A 120 -1.77 8.58 15.00
N ASN A 121 -2.81 8.10 15.71
CA ASN A 121 -3.28 6.72 15.61
C ASN A 121 -4.68 6.68 14.96
N PRO A 122 -4.79 6.31 13.66
CA PRO A 122 -6.06 6.18 12.96
C PRO A 122 -6.69 4.78 13.12
N TYR A 123 -6.02 3.85 13.79
CA TYR A 123 -6.40 2.45 13.80
C TYR A 123 -7.31 2.10 14.97
N ALA A 124 -8.38 1.38 14.71
CA ALA A 124 -9.25 0.78 15.73
C ALA A 124 -8.53 -0.36 16.47
N ARG A 125 -7.73 -1.14 15.75
CA ARG A 125 -6.91 -2.24 16.29
C ARG A 125 -5.60 -2.30 15.52
N ILE A 126 -4.52 -2.78 16.19
CA ILE A 126 -3.20 -2.88 15.54
C ILE A 126 -2.56 -4.22 15.87
N GLY A 127 -2.30 -5.01 14.86
CA GLY A 127 -1.54 -6.27 14.94
C GLY A 127 -0.06 -6.07 14.63
N ILE A 128 0.79 -6.90 15.23
CA ILE A 128 2.25 -6.87 15.05
C ILE A 128 2.65 -8.04 14.15
N ASP A 129 3.18 -7.74 12.97
CA ASP A 129 3.72 -8.71 12.01
C ASP A 129 5.24 -8.57 11.91
N ASN A 130 5.96 -8.90 12.99
CA ASN A 130 7.43 -8.78 13.05
C ASN A 130 8.14 -9.63 11.99
N ALA A 131 7.63 -10.83 11.73
CA ALA A 131 8.22 -11.74 10.76
C ALA A 131 7.84 -11.41 9.31
N GLY A 132 6.74 -10.68 9.10
CA GLY A 132 6.20 -10.37 7.79
C GLY A 132 5.38 -11.50 7.18
N ASN A 133 4.92 -12.47 7.99
CA ASN A 133 4.12 -13.59 7.52
C ASN A 133 2.74 -13.15 7.04
N ALA A 134 2.08 -12.28 7.80
CA ALA A 134 0.81 -11.70 7.37
C ALA A 134 0.98 -10.92 6.06
N GLY A 135 2.04 -10.11 5.94
CA GLY A 135 2.33 -9.43 4.69
C GLY A 135 2.51 -10.38 3.53
N LEU A 136 3.15 -11.54 3.72
CA LEU A 136 3.30 -12.58 2.70
C LEU A 136 1.94 -13.17 2.29
N ASP A 137 1.10 -13.54 3.25
CA ASP A 137 -0.23 -14.12 2.99
C ASP A 137 -1.16 -13.14 2.27
N TRP A 138 -1.05 -11.84 2.58
CA TRP A 138 -1.78 -10.76 1.94
C TRP A 138 -1.19 -10.32 0.59
N GLY A 139 -0.03 -10.84 0.21
CA GLY A 139 0.68 -10.47 -1.01
C GLY A 139 1.15 -9.02 -0.99
N VAL A 140 1.60 -8.53 0.18
CA VAL A 140 2.15 -7.18 0.34
C VAL A 140 3.54 -7.12 -0.28
N TYR A 141 3.74 -6.21 -1.22
CA TYR A 141 5.05 -5.97 -1.84
C TYR A 141 5.89 -4.95 -1.09
N GLY A 142 5.22 -4.07 -0.33
CA GLY A 142 5.87 -3.02 0.44
C GLY A 142 4.85 -2.19 1.21
N VAL A 143 5.33 -1.30 2.06
CA VAL A 143 4.47 -0.41 2.84
C VAL A 143 4.59 1.04 2.35
N PRO A 144 3.48 1.81 2.37
CA PRO A 144 2.16 1.44 2.84
C PRO A 144 1.36 0.69 1.78
N GLU A 145 0.46 -0.17 2.23
CA GLU A 145 -0.47 -0.88 1.38
C GLU A 145 -1.81 -1.03 2.10
N THR A 146 -2.90 -0.69 1.40
CA THR A 146 -4.24 -0.62 2.00
C THR A 146 -5.22 -1.51 1.25
N TYR A 147 -6.02 -2.26 2.00
CA TYR A 147 -7.09 -3.12 1.50
C TYR A 147 -8.43 -2.62 2.04
N ILE A 148 -9.48 -2.66 1.21
CA ILE A 148 -10.87 -2.43 1.62
C ILE A 148 -11.60 -3.76 1.54
N ILE A 149 -12.26 -4.11 2.64
CA ILE A 149 -12.90 -5.41 2.85
C ILE A 149 -14.40 -5.19 3.02
N SER A 150 -15.21 -6.04 2.40
CA SER A 150 -16.67 -6.04 2.61
C SER A 150 -17.05 -6.56 3.99
N ALA A 151 -18.30 -6.37 4.39
CA ALA A 151 -18.84 -6.97 5.61
C ALA A 151 -18.74 -8.51 5.61
N ASP A 152 -18.80 -9.14 4.43
CA ASP A 152 -18.66 -10.59 4.25
C ASP A 152 -17.22 -11.08 4.21
N GLY A 153 -16.24 -10.20 4.47
CA GLY A 153 -14.82 -10.55 4.48
C GLY A 153 -14.18 -10.72 3.10
N ILE A 154 -14.77 -10.18 2.05
CA ILE A 154 -14.21 -10.23 0.70
C ILE A 154 -13.33 -9.00 0.44
N VAL A 155 -12.16 -9.19 -0.13
CA VAL A 155 -11.26 -8.11 -0.55
C VAL A 155 -11.86 -7.40 -1.76
N LEU A 156 -12.31 -6.17 -1.57
CA LEU A 156 -12.94 -5.36 -2.63
C LEU A 156 -11.93 -4.54 -3.40
N LYS A 157 -10.91 -4.02 -2.71
CA LYS A 157 -9.92 -3.11 -3.31
C LYS A 157 -8.58 -3.25 -2.62
N ARG A 158 -7.50 -3.10 -3.40
CA ARG A 158 -6.13 -2.92 -2.91
C ARG A 158 -5.58 -1.62 -3.45
N HIS A 159 -4.84 -0.89 -2.62
CA HIS A 159 -4.07 0.28 -3.01
C HIS A 159 -2.63 0.11 -2.50
N ALA A 160 -1.66 0.10 -3.40
CA ALA A 160 -0.25 0.07 -3.07
C ALA A 160 0.33 1.49 -3.15
N GLY A 161 1.03 1.90 -2.11
CA GLY A 161 1.57 3.25 -1.94
C GLY A 161 0.70 4.14 -1.04
N PRO A 162 1.17 5.37 -0.75
CA PRO A 162 0.52 6.26 0.18
C PRO A 162 -0.81 6.79 -0.35
N ILE A 163 -1.78 6.92 0.56
CA ILE A 163 -3.04 7.61 0.27
C ILE A 163 -2.78 9.12 0.38
N ASP A 164 -2.64 9.77 -0.76
CA ASP A 164 -2.53 11.22 -0.85
C ASP A 164 -3.92 11.90 -0.88
N GLY A 165 -3.93 13.24 -0.90
CA GLY A 165 -5.17 14.00 -0.92
C GLY A 165 -6.03 13.77 -2.17
N ASP A 166 -5.42 13.39 -3.30
CA ASP A 166 -6.14 13.09 -4.54
C ASP A 166 -6.78 11.70 -4.48
N ASN A 167 -6.01 10.70 -4.06
CA ASN A 167 -6.51 9.34 -3.84
C ASN A 167 -7.62 9.32 -2.80
N LEU A 168 -7.45 10.06 -1.69
CA LEU A 168 -8.46 10.21 -0.65
C LEU A 168 -9.80 10.68 -1.25
N ARG A 169 -9.79 11.81 -1.97
CA ARG A 169 -11.02 12.45 -2.49
C ARG A 169 -11.63 11.72 -3.67
N LYS A 170 -10.79 11.21 -4.58
CA LYS A 170 -11.26 10.65 -5.86
C LYS A 170 -11.55 9.16 -5.79
N ILE A 171 -10.91 8.45 -4.86
CA ILE A 171 -10.97 6.98 -4.80
C ILE A 171 -11.60 6.50 -3.49
N PHE A 172 -11.01 6.86 -2.33
CA PHE A 172 -11.39 6.24 -1.06
C PHE A 172 -12.73 6.72 -0.53
N LEU A 173 -12.92 8.04 -0.38
CA LEU A 173 -14.17 8.58 0.16
C LEU A 173 -15.40 8.19 -0.68
N PRO A 174 -15.41 8.32 -2.02
CA PRO A 174 -16.55 7.89 -2.82
C PRO A 174 -16.81 6.38 -2.72
N PHE A 175 -15.75 5.56 -2.71
CA PHE A 175 -15.89 4.13 -2.61
C PHE A 175 -16.48 3.69 -1.26
N ILE A 176 -15.96 4.26 -0.14
CA ILE A 176 -16.49 3.98 1.20
C ILE A 176 -17.96 4.43 1.32
N ALA A 177 -18.30 5.59 0.77
CA ALA A 177 -19.69 6.07 0.77
C ALA A 177 -20.63 5.10 0.02
N SER A 178 -20.17 4.50 -1.08
CA SER A 178 -20.95 3.50 -1.82
C SER A 178 -21.18 2.20 -1.04
N LEU A 179 -20.26 1.82 -0.16
CA LEU A 179 -20.40 0.63 0.70
C LEU A 179 -21.42 0.82 1.82
N LYS A 180 -21.58 2.06 2.31
CA LYS A 180 -22.55 2.39 3.37
C LYS A 180 -23.99 2.51 2.85
N ALA A 181 -24.17 2.65 1.54
CA ALA A 181 -25.46 2.81 0.89
C ALA A 181 -26.13 1.48 0.50
N GLN A 182 -25.44 0.36 0.68
CA GLN A 182 -25.94 -1.00 0.41
C GLN A 182 -26.51 -1.63 1.68
#